data_7da6dd3573834c45d8a3ce0c01d2cd18
#
_entry.id   7da6dd3573834c45d8a3ce0c01d2cd18
#
_cell.length_a   1.000
_cell.length_b   1.000
_cell.length_c   1.000
_cell.angle_alpha   90.00
_cell.angle_beta   90.00
_cell.angle_gamma   90.00
#
_symmetry.space_group_name_H-M   'P 1'
#
loop_
_entity.id
_entity.type
_entity.pdbx_description
1 polymer ?
#
loop_
_entity_poly.entity_id
_entity_poly.type
_entity_poly.pdbx_seq_one_letter_code
_entity_poly.pdbx_strand_id
1 'polypeptide(L)'
;MPSISIIVPVLNEATCLDSLLVQLKDWRNDRDEVIFVDGGSEDASRKMILAAGFRLIKSEPGRAKQLNQGAMAAKGDVLWFLHADSDISEISRESFLSLAHNEGFWGFFKIKISDKALIFRIMAFFMNCRASCTRVATGDQGIFVSKSTFIEVGAYSDIKLMEDIELSC
;
A
#
# COMPACT_ATOMS: atom_id res chain seq x y z
N MET A 1 -6.11 17.88 10.32
CA MET A 1 -5.37 16.62 10.27
C MET A 1 -5.47 16.11 8.85
N PRO A 2 -4.39 15.64 8.25
CA PRO A 2 -4.39 15.13 6.89
C PRO A 2 -5.32 13.90 6.76
N SER A 3 -5.91 13.76 5.59
CA SER A 3 -6.73 12.62 5.19
C SER A 3 -5.87 11.57 4.49
N ILE A 4 -6.23 10.29 4.64
CA ILE A 4 -5.44 9.17 4.14
C ILE A 4 -6.26 8.42 3.07
N SER A 5 -5.65 8.15 1.92
CA SER A 5 -6.15 7.20 0.93
C SER A 5 -5.27 5.96 0.92
N ILE A 6 -5.82 4.83 1.34
CA ILE A 6 -5.16 3.52 1.29
C ILE A 6 -5.46 2.90 -0.08
N ILE A 7 -4.43 2.52 -0.81
CA ILE A 7 -4.51 1.99 -2.17
C ILE A 7 -3.97 0.56 -2.18
N VAL A 8 -4.81 -0.38 -2.59
CA VAL A 8 -4.47 -1.82 -2.59
C VAL A 8 -4.65 -2.38 -4.01
N PRO A 9 -3.57 -2.66 -4.73
CA PRO A 9 -3.65 -3.35 -6.01
C PRO A 9 -4.01 -4.82 -5.78
N VAL A 10 -4.90 -5.36 -6.63
CA VAL A 10 -5.40 -6.74 -6.51
C VAL A 10 -5.39 -7.42 -7.88
N LEU A 11 -4.85 -8.64 -7.92
CA LEU A 11 -4.95 -9.53 -9.08
C LEU A 11 -4.90 -10.99 -8.62
N ASN A 12 -6.08 -11.64 -8.50
CA ASN A 12 -6.24 -13.01 -8.03
C ASN A 12 -5.70 -13.27 -6.61
N GLU A 13 -6.11 -12.44 -5.64
CA GLU A 13 -5.62 -12.43 -4.26
C GLU A 13 -6.64 -13.00 -3.24
N ALA A 14 -7.66 -13.75 -3.70
CA ALA A 14 -8.75 -14.23 -2.83
C ALA A 14 -8.28 -15.01 -1.60
N THR A 15 -7.10 -15.65 -1.67
CA THR A 15 -6.58 -16.48 -0.59
C THR A 15 -5.99 -15.69 0.59
N CYS A 16 -5.59 -14.44 0.37
CA CYS A 16 -4.93 -13.59 1.40
C CYS A 16 -5.76 -12.38 1.83
N LEU A 17 -6.80 -12.00 1.07
CA LEU A 17 -7.57 -10.78 1.30
C LEU A 17 -8.36 -10.74 2.62
N ASP A 18 -8.81 -11.86 3.16
CA ASP A 18 -9.73 -11.89 4.30
C ASP A 18 -9.18 -11.12 5.52
N SER A 19 -7.92 -11.34 5.87
CA SER A 19 -7.28 -10.67 7.01
C SER A 19 -7.21 -9.17 6.80
N LEU A 20 -6.75 -8.72 5.63
CA LEU A 20 -6.62 -7.31 5.32
C LEU A 20 -7.97 -6.59 5.26
N LEU A 21 -9.01 -7.23 4.68
CA LEU A 21 -10.36 -6.66 4.64
C LEU A 21 -10.94 -6.40 6.03
N VAL A 22 -10.64 -7.27 7.00
CA VAL A 22 -11.07 -7.08 8.40
C VAL A 22 -10.34 -5.89 9.02
N GLN A 23 -9.02 -5.82 8.87
CA GLN A 23 -8.19 -4.76 9.45
C GLN A 23 -8.49 -3.38 8.84
N LEU A 24 -8.81 -3.31 7.56
CA LEU A 24 -9.11 -2.06 6.86
C LEU A 24 -10.48 -1.45 7.21
N LYS A 25 -11.37 -2.19 7.90
CA LYS A 25 -12.67 -1.63 8.33
C LYS A 25 -12.50 -0.44 9.25
N ASP A 26 -11.51 -0.48 10.14
CA ASP A 26 -11.24 0.58 11.12
C ASP A 26 -10.61 1.83 10.48
N TRP A 27 -10.07 1.68 9.26
CA TRP A 27 -9.49 2.78 8.47
C TRP A 27 -10.51 3.49 7.58
N ARG A 28 -11.75 3.00 7.51
CA ARG A 28 -12.82 3.61 6.73
C ARG A 28 -13.65 4.53 7.59
N ASN A 29 -13.45 5.82 7.47
CA ASN A 29 -14.18 6.86 8.19
C ASN A 29 -14.48 8.06 7.26
N ASP A 30 -15.03 9.14 7.78
CA ASP A 30 -15.44 10.30 6.98
C ASP A 30 -14.25 11.05 6.34
N ARG A 31 -13.03 10.81 6.77
CA ARG A 31 -11.82 11.49 6.29
C ARG A 31 -10.92 10.60 5.47
N ASP A 32 -10.86 9.32 5.81
CA ASP A 32 -9.95 8.36 5.19
C ASP A 32 -10.73 7.42 4.28
N GLU A 33 -10.12 6.98 3.21
CA GLU A 33 -10.73 6.05 2.25
C GLU A 33 -9.82 4.87 1.96
N VAL A 34 -10.42 3.77 1.56
CA VAL A 34 -9.73 2.57 1.07
C VAL A 34 -10.19 2.30 -0.35
N ILE A 35 -9.25 2.20 -1.27
CA ILE A 35 -9.48 1.97 -2.69
C ILE A 35 -8.76 0.70 -3.10
N PHE A 36 -9.52 -0.32 -3.47
CA PHE A 36 -8.98 -1.50 -4.13
C PHE A 36 -8.94 -1.27 -5.64
N VAL A 37 -7.84 -1.68 -6.27
CA VAL A 37 -7.64 -1.50 -7.71
C VAL A 37 -7.44 -2.88 -8.35
N ASP A 38 -8.45 -3.36 -9.03
CA ASP A 38 -8.48 -4.69 -9.65
C ASP A 38 -7.86 -4.66 -11.05
N GLY A 39 -6.81 -5.44 -11.25
CA GLY A 39 -6.09 -5.63 -12.51
C GLY A 39 -6.72 -6.66 -13.43
N GLY A 40 -7.96 -7.09 -13.18
CA GLY A 40 -8.66 -8.10 -13.98
C GLY A 40 -8.72 -9.47 -13.32
N SER A 41 -8.96 -9.53 -12.00
CA SER A 41 -9.10 -10.79 -11.27
C SER A 41 -10.23 -11.68 -11.82
N GLU A 42 -9.94 -12.98 -11.93
CA GLU A 42 -10.86 -14.04 -12.36
C GLU A 42 -11.37 -14.89 -11.19
N ASP A 43 -10.75 -14.75 -10.01
CA ASP A 43 -11.10 -15.43 -8.77
C ASP A 43 -12.17 -14.69 -7.95
N ALA A 44 -12.34 -15.06 -6.68
CA ALA A 44 -13.31 -14.45 -5.77
C ALA A 44 -12.94 -13.05 -5.25
N SER A 45 -11.75 -12.53 -5.52
CA SER A 45 -11.21 -11.28 -4.96
C SER A 45 -12.19 -10.11 -5.08
N ARG A 46 -12.72 -9.87 -6.27
CA ARG A 46 -13.66 -8.76 -6.53
C ARG A 46 -14.94 -8.89 -5.70
N LYS A 47 -15.47 -10.11 -5.62
CA LYS A 47 -16.69 -10.39 -4.86
C LYS A 47 -16.47 -10.15 -3.36
N MET A 48 -15.34 -10.56 -2.82
CA MET A 48 -14.97 -10.39 -1.41
C MET A 48 -14.85 -8.90 -1.05
N ILE A 49 -14.15 -8.11 -1.87
CA ILE A 49 -13.96 -6.67 -1.67
C ILE A 49 -15.32 -5.94 -1.66
N LEU A 50 -16.16 -6.21 -2.65
CA LEU A 50 -17.48 -5.59 -2.77
C LEU A 50 -18.41 -6.01 -1.64
N ALA A 51 -18.40 -7.28 -1.22
CA ALA A 51 -19.17 -7.78 -0.09
C ALA A 51 -18.73 -7.14 1.24
N ALA A 52 -17.45 -6.81 1.39
CA ALA A 52 -16.93 -6.07 2.54
C ALA A 52 -17.26 -4.56 2.50
N GLY A 53 -17.89 -4.07 1.42
CA GLY A 53 -18.33 -2.69 1.25
C GLY A 53 -17.22 -1.70 0.90
N PHE A 54 -16.09 -2.16 0.37
CA PHE A 54 -15.01 -1.29 -0.06
C PHE A 54 -15.19 -0.79 -1.50
N ARG A 55 -14.58 0.37 -1.77
CA ARG A 55 -14.50 0.93 -3.12
C ARG A 55 -13.58 0.09 -3.98
N LEU A 56 -14.06 -0.37 -5.12
CA LEU A 56 -13.31 -1.14 -6.10
C LEU A 56 -13.30 -0.40 -7.44
N ILE A 57 -12.12 -0.15 -7.97
CA ILE A 57 -11.95 0.40 -9.33
C ILE A 57 -11.22 -0.63 -10.20
N LYS A 58 -11.45 -0.56 -11.50
CA LYS A 58 -10.79 -1.43 -12.47
C LYS A 58 -9.58 -0.72 -13.08
N SER A 59 -8.54 -1.49 -13.34
CA SER A 59 -7.36 -1.07 -14.09
C SER A 59 -6.99 -2.14 -15.11
N GLU A 60 -6.10 -1.80 -16.03
CA GLU A 60 -5.35 -2.81 -16.76
C GLU A 60 -4.41 -3.57 -15.83
N PRO A 61 -4.07 -4.82 -16.16
CA PRO A 61 -3.08 -5.58 -15.41
C PRO A 61 -1.73 -4.83 -15.41
N GLY A 62 -1.10 -4.82 -14.25
CA GLY A 62 0.19 -4.19 -14.04
C GLY A 62 0.18 -3.36 -12.76
N ARG A 63 1.12 -3.70 -11.86
CA ARG A 63 1.15 -3.14 -10.52
C ARG A 63 1.26 -1.61 -10.53
N ALA A 64 2.23 -1.05 -11.28
CA ALA A 64 2.37 0.40 -11.44
C ALA A 64 1.08 1.06 -11.95
N LYS A 65 0.43 0.46 -12.96
CA LYS A 65 -0.83 0.97 -13.51
C LYS A 65 -1.93 0.98 -12.47
N GLN A 66 -2.07 -0.09 -11.70
CA GLN A 66 -3.06 -0.20 -10.64
C GLN A 66 -2.81 0.83 -9.54
N LEU A 67 -1.57 0.99 -9.08
CA LEU A 67 -1.20 1.96 -8.05
C LEU A 67 -1.43 3.39 -8.52
N ASN A 68 -1.02 3.73 -9.75
CA ASN A 68 -1.26 5.04 -10.34
C ASN A 68 -2.77 5.33 -10.50
N GLN A 69 -3.54 4.35 -10.98
CA GLN A 69 -4.99 4.48 -11.12
C GLN A 69 -5.65 4.75 -9.75
N GLY A 70 -5.20 4.04 -8.71
CA GLY A 70 -5.64 4.27 -7.34
C GLY A 70 -5.29 5.67 -6.83
N ALA A 71 -4.05 6.09 -7.04
CA ALA A 71 -3.56 7.42 -6.64
C ALA A 71 -4.32 8.56 -7.33
N MET A 72 -4.64 8.41 -8.62
CA MET A 72 -5.46 9.38 -9.36
C MET A 72 -6.89 9.47 -8.82
N ALA A 73 -7.47 8.33 -8.41
CA ALA A 73 -8.82 8.26 -7.87
C ALA A 73 -8.90 8.67 -6.39
N ALA A 74 -7.77 8.75 -5.70
CA ALA A 74 -7.65 9.09 -4.30
C ALA A 74 -7.98 10.56 -4.02
N LYS A 75 -8.62 10.83 -2.86
CA LYS A 75 -8.98 12.18 -2.40
C LYS A 75 -8.14 12.64 -1.21
N GLY A 76 -7.46 11.71 -0.55
CA GLY A 76 -6.66 11.99 0.65
C GLY A 76 -5.39 12.79 0.34
N ASP A 77 -4.91 13.48 1.37
CA ASP A 77 -3.66 14.25 1.33
C ASP A 77 -2.44 13.33 1.34
N VAL A 78 -2.60 12.14 1.93
CA VAL A 78 -1.59 11.09 2.04
C VAL A 78 -2.04 9.87 1.28
N LEU A 79 -1.16 9.34 0.43
CA LEU A 79 -1.33 8.06 -0.25
C LEU A 79 -0.57 6.99 0.52
N TRP A 80 -1.22 5.90 0.85
CA TRP A 80 -0.61 4.74 1.46
C TRP A 80 -0.85 3.51 0.59
N PHE A 81 0.22 2.98 0.03
CA PHE A 81 0.20 1.83 -0.86
C PHE A 81 0.45 0.55 -0.06
N LEU A 82 -0.50 -0.38 -0.09
CA LEU A 82 -0.43 -1.67 0.60
C LEU A 82 -0.56 -2.83 -0.39
N HIS A 83 -0.01 -3.98 0.00
CA HIS A 83 -0.27 -5.25 -0.68
C HIS A 83 -1.52 -5.93 -0.13
N ALA A 84 -2.10 -6.85 -0.91
CA ALA A 84 -3.27 -7.62 -0.52
C ALA A 84 -3.00 -8.58 0.66
N ASP A 85 -1.75 -8.96 0.88
CA ASP A 85 -1.26 -9.83 1.95
C ASP A 85 -0.64 -9.06 3.13
N SER A 86 -0.72 -7.73 3.14
CA SER A 86 -0.18 -6.90 4.23
C SER A 86 -0.92 -7.14 5.54
N ASP A 87 -0.16 -7.17 6.64
CA ASP A 87 -0.69 -7.12 8.00
C ASP A 87 -0.42 -5.75 8.62
N ILE A 88 -1.48 -5.00 8.89
CA ILE A 88 -1.45 -3.65 9.45
C ILE A 88 -2.01 -3.58 10.88
N SER A 89 -2.22 -4.72 11.53
CA SER A 89 -2.83 -4.82 12.86
C SER A 89 -2.09 -4.05 13.96
N GLU A 90 -0.78 -3.83 13.80
CA GLU A 90 0.05 -3.07 14.74
C GLU A 90 0.10 -1.55 14.41
N ILE A 91 -0.53 -1.11 13.32
CA ILE A 91 -0.47 0.28 12.87
C ILE A 91 -1.77 0.98 13.25
N SER A 92 -1.69 1.96 14.17
CA SER A 92 -2.83 2.83 14.44
C SER A 92 -2.80 4.07 13.55
N ARG A 93 -3.98 4.68 13.34
CA ARG A 93 -4.10 5.92 12.60
C ARG A 93 -3.27 7.05 13.21
N GLU A 94 -3.24 7.14 14.52
CA GLU A 94 -2.47 8.14 15.28
C GLU A 94 -0.97 7.96 15.07
N SER A 95 -0.48 6.71 15.13
CA SER A 95 0.93 6.41 14.85
C SER A 95 1.28 6.77 13.41
N PHE A 96 0.43 6.45 12.46
CA PHE A 96 0.63 6.80 11.05
C PHE A 96 0.70 8.32 10.86
N LEU A 97 -0.24 9.07 11.42
CA LEU A 97 -0.28 10.53 11.30
C LEU A 97 0.89 11.21 12.01
N SER A 98 1.44 10.61 13.05
CA SER A 98 2.64 11.13 13.72
C SER A 98 3.87 11.13 12.80
N LEU A 99 3.89 10.28 11.77
CA LEU A 99 4.94 10.23 10.77
C LEU A 99 4.70 11.22 9.62
N ALA A 100 3.46 11.67 9.44
CA ALA A 100 2.97 12.47 8.31
C ALA A 100 2.93 13.99 8.60
N HIS A 101 3.88 14.53 9.37
CA HIS A 101 3.81 15.90 9.89
C HIS A 101 4.33 17.02 8.98
N ASN A 102 5.07 16.71 7.91
CA ASN A 102 5.70 17.72 7.04
C ASN A 102 5.12 17.68 5.63
N GLU A 103 5.06 18.83 4.96
CA GLU A 103 4.83 18.87 3.52
C GLU A 103 5.99 18.17 2.81
N GLY A 104 5.71 17.37 1.78
CA GLY A 104 6.74 16.70 1.00
C GLY A 104 7.36 15.45 1.63
N PHE A 105 6.67 14.79 2.55
CA PHE A 105 7.18 13.56 3.18
C PHE A 105 6.88 12.31 2.36
N TRP A 106 7.77 11.33 2.50
CA TRP A 106 7.52 9.94 2.12
C TRP A 106 8.16 9.01 3.15
N GLY A 107 7.72 7.78 3.21
CA GLY A 107 8.26 6.78 4.10
C GLY A 107 7.73 5.39 3.83
N PHE A 108 8.21 4.43 4.60
CA PHE A 108 7.81 3.03 4.50
C PHE A 108 7.80 2.38 5.88
N PHE A 109 7.03 1.29 6.01
CA PHE A 109 7.03 0.49 7.23
C PHE A 109 8.09 -0.61 7.18
N LYS A 110 8.61 -0.98 8.35
CA LYS A 110 9.51 -2.14 8.45
C LYS A 110 8.74 -3.44 8.26
N ILE A 111 9.26 -4.32 7.42
CA ILE A 111 8.67 -5.65 7.22
C ILE A 111 8.87 -6.50 8.47
N LYS A 112 7.79 -7.16 8.91
CA LYS A 112 7.82 -8.34 9.75
C LYS A 112 7.25 -9.51 8.92
N ILE A 113 8.05 -10.53 8.68
CA ILE A 113 7.57 -11.75 8.06
C ILE A 113 6.95 -12.61 9.16
N SER A 114 5.69 -13.01 8.98
CA SER A 114 4.91 -13.74 10.00
C SER A 114 5.41 -15.16 10.27
N ASP A 115 6.26 -15.71 9.41
CA ASP A 115 6.84 -17.04 9.63
C ASP A 115 7.89 -17.01 10.74
N LYS A 116 7.78 -18.00 11.67
CA LYS A 116 8.65 -18.12 12.86
C LYS A 116 10.05 -18.66 12.56
N ALA A 117 10.30 -19.15 11.35
CA ALA A 117 11.62 -19.69 10.99
C ALA A 117 12.69 -18.59 11.02
N LEU A 118 13.83 -18.92 11.63
CA LEU A 118 14.95 -17.99 11.82
C LEU A 118 15.42 -17.33 10.51
N ILE A 119 15.34 -18.08 9.42
CA ILE A 119 15.75 -17.58 8.09
C ILE A 119 14.91 -16.38 7.63
N PHE A 120 13.60 -16.40 7.86
CA PHE A 120 12.71 -15.28 7.49
C PHE A 120 12.94 -14.03 8.35
N ARG A 121 13.31 -14.23 9.63
CA ARG A 121 13.71 -13.11 10.50
C ARG A 121 15.02 -12.47 10.02
N ILE A 122 15.97 -13.28 9.58
CA ILE A 122 17.23 -12.81 9.00
C ILE A 122 16.95 -12.07 7.68
N MET A 123 16.11 -12.60 6.80
CA MET A 123 15.72 -11.95 5.55
C MET A 123 15.04 -10.59 5.82
N ALA A 124 14.05 -10.53 6.72
CA ALA A 124 13.39 -9.28 7.10
C ALA A 124 14.39 -8.25 7.67
N PHE A 125 15.35 -8.70 8.48
CA PHE A 125 16.42 -7.82 9.00
C PHE A 125 17.25 -7.22 7.87
N PHE A 126 17.73 -8.02 6.91
CA PHE A 126 18.52 -7.52 5.78
C PHE A 126 17.69 -6.61 4.86
N MET A 127 16.43 -6.92 4.59
CA MET A 127 15.54 -6.06 3.80
C MET A 127 15.33 -4.71 4.49
N ASN A 128 15.08 -4.71 5.79
CA ASN A 128 14.92 -3.47 6.57
C ASN A 128 16.23 -2.67 6.67
N CYS A 129 17.38 -3.33 6.85
CA CYS A 129 18.70 -2.68 6.84
C CYS A 129 18.96 -2.02 5.48
N ARG A 130 18.74 -2.75 4.39
CA ARG A 130 18.90 -2.20 3.04
C ARG A 130 18.01 -0.97 2.87
N ALA A 131 16.73 -1.07 3.14
CA ALA A 131 15.78 0.03 3.00
C ALA A 131 16.17 1.25 3.85
N SER A 132 16.64 1.03 5.09
CA SER A 132 17.09 2.12 5.96
C SER A 132 18.40 2.78 5.50
N CYS A 133 19.33 2.01 4.93
CA CYS A 133 20.62 2.53 4.47
C CYS A 133 20.55 3.18 3.09
N THR A 134 19.79 2.58 2.18
CA THR A 134 19.72 3.05 0.79
C THR A 134 18.54 4.00 0.55
N ARG A 135 17.60 4.08 1.51
CA ARG A 135 16.29 4.74 1.38
C ARG A 135 15.45 4.19 0.21
N VAL A 136 15.75 2.98 -0.24
CA VAL A 136 15.03 2.30 -1.31
C VAL A 136 14.05 1.32 -0.68
N ALA A 137 12.77 1.63 -0.73
CA ALA A 137 11.69 0.77 -0.26
C ALA A 137 11.24 -0.20 -1.37
N THR A 138 10.77 -1.37 -0.97
CA THR A 138 10.04 -2.30 -1.83
C THR A 138 8.57 -2.25 -1.46
N GLY A 139 7.66 -2.52 -2.41
CA GLY A 139 6.24 -2.30 -2.22
C GLY A 139 5.58 -3.08 -1.07
N ASP A 140 6.15 -4.23 -0.70
CA ASP A 140 5.77 -5.02 0.47
C ASP A 140 6.02 -4.30 1.81
N GLN A 141 6.74 -3.17 1.80
CA GLN A 141 6.99 -2.31 2.97
C GLN A 141 5.87 -1.28 3.24
N GLY A 142 4.80 -1.25 2.46
CA GLY A 142 3.71 -0.30 2.67
C GLY A 142 4.17 1.14 2.56
N ILE A 143 4.53 1.56 1.35
CA ILE A 143 5.02 2.92 1.07
C ILE A 143 3.90 3.94 1.31
N PHE A 144 4.22 5.03 1.99
CA PHE A 144 3.33 6.17 2.13
C PHE A 144 4.03 7.46 1.71
N VAL A 145 3.28 8.36 1.08
CA VAL A 145 3.80 9.59 0.50
C VAL A 145 2.74 10.68 0.50
N SER A 146 3.12 11.95 0.62
CA SER A 146 2.17 13.04 0.38
C SER A 146 1.72 13.02 -1.07
N LYS A 147 0.44 13.28 -1.33
CA LYS A 147 -0.11 13.26 -2.69
C LYS A 147 0.58 14.29 -3.58
N SER A 148 0.98 15.44 -3.03
CA SER A 148 1.73 16.47 -3.75
C SER A 148 3.08 15.94 -4.23
N THR A 149 3.85 15.31 -3.33
CA THR A 149 5.15 14.71 -3.67
C THR A 149 5.00 13.58 -4.70
N PHE A 150 3.99 12.72 -4.54
CA PHE A 150 3.75 11.63 -5.49
C PHE A 150 3.54 12.15 -6.92
N ILE A 151 2.80 13.26 -7.07
CA ILE A 151 2.57 13.89 -8.38
C ILE A 151 3.84 14.58 -8.89
N GLU A 152 4.59 15.23 -8.01
CA GLU A 152 5.82 15.96 -8.35
C GLU A 152 6.93 15.06 -8.87
N VAL A 153 7.09 13.87 -8.25
CA VAL A 153 8.09 12.88 -8.69
C VAL A 153 7.65 12.09 -9.94
N GLY A 154 6.43 12.32 -10.46
CA GLY A 154 5.96 11.72 -11.70
C GLY A 154 5.21 10.40 -11.55
N ALA A 155 4.80 10.03 -10.32
CA ALA A 155 4.11 8.77 -10.00
C ALA A 155 4.97 7.52 -10.23
N TYR A 156 4.36 6.32 -10.24
CA TYR A 156 5.09 5.08 -10.57
C TYR A 156 5.34 5.00 -12.08
N SER A 157 6.57 4.74 -12.48
CA SER A 157 6.89 4.45 -13.87
C SER A 157 6.30 3.12 -14.33
N ASP A 158 5.84 3.03 -15.57
CA ASP A 158 5.26 1.80 -16.14
C ASP A 158 6.38 0.80 -16.52
N ILE A 159 7.13 0.35 -15.53
CA ILE A 159 8.14 -0.70 -15.64
C ILE A 159 7.60 -2.01 -15.09
N LYS A 160 8.01 -3.14 -15.69
CA LYS A 160 7.44 -4.46 -15.35
C LYS A 160 7.88 -5.00 -13.99
N LEU A 161 8.92 -4.44 -13.39
CA LEU A 161 9.49 -4.88 -12.11
C LEU A 161 10.19 -3.69 -11.42
N MET A 162 10.09 -3.65 -10.09
CA MET A 162 10.81 -2.68 -9.24
C MET A 162 10.39 -1.20 -9.41
N GLU A 163 9.13 -0.95 -9.78
CA GLU A 163 8.54 0.38 -9.84
C GLU A 163 8.65 1.15 -8.51
N ASP A 164 8.63 0.42 -7.40
CA ASP A 164 8.73 0.97 -6.05
C ASP A 164 10.12 1.56 -5.75
N ILE A 165 11.17 0.99 -6.35
CA ILE A 165 12.56 1.46 -6.20
C ILE A 165 12.71 2.85 -6.83
N GLU A 166 12.14 3.04 -8.00
CA GLU A 166 12.25 4.31 -8.73
C GLU A 166 11.51 5.44 -7.99
N LEU A 167 10.38 5.15 -7.37
CA LEU A 167 9.67 6.13 -6.53
C LEU A 167 10.49 6.55 -5.29
N SER A 168 11.40 5.70 -4.84
CA SER A 168 12.20 5.90 -3.63
C SER A 168 13.53 6.65 -3.87
N CYS A 169 13.96 6.74 -5.13
CA CYS A 169 15.22 7.40 -5.54
C CYS A 169 15.01 8.87 -5.87
#